data_5b02fdec7a7a8563cf9a8a1c84bbc96d
#
_entry.id   5b02fdec7a7a8563cf9a8a1c84bbc96d
#
_cell.length_a   1.000
_cell.length_b   1.000
_cell.length_c   1.000
_cell.angle_alpha   90.00
_cell.angle_beta   90.00
_cell.angle_gamma   90.00
#
_symmetry.space_group_name_H-M   'P 1'
#
loop_
_entity.id
_entity.type
_entity.pdbx_description
1 polymer ?
#
loop_
_entity_poly.entity_id
_entity_poly.type
_entity_poly.pdbx_seq_one_letter_code
_entity_poly.pdbx_strand_id
1 'polypeptide(L)'
;SCENYQDKKTLVSEAELKKISQLKTPNEVIGLFKIPLKNPLKKSGLTVVLDSINDPGNLGTIIRLCDWFGISQLVCSEDTVDCYNPKVVQASMGSLPRIAIHYTDLKTYLKQSKLPIFIADMDGENVYKKKLPQEAILIMGNEANGVSETIKELANQIISIPRFGEMQQTESLNVATATAILLSEFKRGNELFK
;
A
#
# COMPACT_ATOMS: atom_id res chain seq x y z
N SER A 1 3.50 -11.88 24.01
CA SER A 1 4.33 -12.12 25.20
C SER A 1 5.72 -12.54 24.77
N CYS A 2 6.77 -11.94 25.34
CA CYS A 2 8.18 -12.21 25.01
C CYS A 2 8.71 -13.55 25.52
N GLU A 3 7.92 -14.34 26.20
CA GLU A 3 8.36 -15.55 26.89
C GLU A 3 8.72 -16.74 25.98
N ASN A 4 8.15 -16.81 24.76
CA ASN A 4 8.37 -17.93 23.84
C ASN A 4 9.64 -17.86 22.99
N TYR A 5 10.53 -16.88 23.19
CA TYR A 5 11.71 -16.69 22.36
C TYR A 5 13.04 -16.82 23.11
N GLN A 6 13.03 -17.31 24.35
CA GLN A 6 14.27 -17.39 25.17
C GLN A 6 15.36 -18.22 24.49
N ASP A 7 14.99 -19.35 23.88
CA ASP A 7 15.94 -20.25 23.19
C ASP A 7 16.46 -19.73 21.85
N LYS A 8 16.00 -18.56 21.39
CA LYS A 8 16.37 -17.96 20.10
C LYS A 8 17.07 -16.61 20.26
N LYS A 9 17.54 -16.30 21.46
CA LYS A 9 18.27 -15.04 21.72
C LYS A 9 19.76 -15.27 21.67
N THR A 10 20.46 -14.40 20.97
CA THR A 10 21.92 -14.31 20.95
C THR A 10 22.31 -12.94 21.46
N LEU A 11 23.09 -12.87 22.51
CA LEU A 11 23.68 -11.63 23.02
C LEU A 11 24.86 -11.27 22.13
N VAL A 12 24.88 -10.04 21.67
CA VAL A 12 25.93 -9.48 20.84
C VAL A 12 26.37 -8.12 21.39
N SER A 13 27.59 -7.72 21.13
CA SER A 13 28.09 -6.38 21.46
C SER A 13 27.48 -5.33 20.54
N GLU A 14 27.49 -4.06 20.96
CA GLU A 14 27.05 -2.94 20.13
C GLU A 14 27.82 -2.86 18.81
N ALA A 15 29.12 -3.18 18.82
CA ALA A 15 29.95 -3.20 17.62
C ALA A 15 29.53 -4.30 16.63
N GLU A 16 29.15 -5.48 17.12
CA GLU A 16 28.60 -6.57 16.29
C GLU A 16 27.22 -6.22 15.77
N LEU A 17 26.37 -5.64 16.60
CA LEU A 17 25.04 -5.17 16.21
C LEU A 17 25.10 -4.16 15.07
N LYS A 18 26.04 -3.21 15.13
CA LYS A 18 26.31 -2.22 14.06
C LYS A 18 26.73 -2.88 12.74
N LYS A 19 27.46 -4.00 12.78
CA LYS A 19 27.91 -4.71 11.57
C LYS A 19 26.78 -5.43 10.84
N ILE A 20 25.79 -5.94 11.56
CA ILE A 20 24.67 -6.71 10.99
C ILE A 20 23.42 -5.87 10.75
N SER A 21 23.31 -4.70 11.36
CA SER A 21 22.18 -3.80 11.14
C SER A 21 22.30 -3.09 9.80
N GLN A 22 21.17 -3.00 9.09
CA GLN A 22 21.05 -2.20 7.86
C GLN A 22 20.58 -0.76 8.15
N LEU A 23 20.35 -0.40 9.41
CA LEU A 23 19.94 0.94 9.81
C LEU A 23 21.19 1.82 10.03
N LYS A 24 21.10 3.11 9.66
CA LYS A 24 22.14 4.11 9.96
C LYS A 24 22.39 4.25 11.46
N THR A 25 21.31 4.19 12.23
CA THR A 25 21.35 4.19 13.70
C THR A 25 20.66 2.90 14.16
N PRO A 26 21.40 1.85 14.49
CA PRO A 26 20.85 0.58 14.95
C PRO A 26 20.08 0.75 16.26
N ASN A 27 18.98 0.01 16.39
CA ASN A 27 18.31 -0.18 17.68
C ASN A 27 19.09 -1.22 18.49
N GLU A 28 18.72 -1.41 19.76
CA GLU A 28 19.37 -2.37 20.67
C GLU A 28 19.04 -3.85 20.34
N VAL A 29 18.12 -4.09 19.42
CA VAL A 29 17.63 -5.44 19.06
C VAL A 29 17.49 -5.57 17.54
N ILE A 30 17.90 -6.71 17.00
CA ILE A 30 17.62 -7.14 15.61
C ILE A 30 16.83 -8.44 15.66
N GLY A 31 15.74 -8.50 14.92
CA GLY A 31 14.93 -9.70 14.74
C GLY A 31 15.10 -10.30 13.35
N LEU A 32 15.32 -11.61 13.27
CA LEU A 32 15.31 -12.38 12.02
C LEU A 32 14.02 -13.20 11.95
N PHE A 33 13.24 -13.01 10.89
CA PHE A 33 11.98 -13.68 10.68
C PHE A 33 11.96 -14.40 9.35
N LYS A 34 11.32 -15.57 9.31
CA LYS A 34 11.05 -16.24 8.03
C LYS A 34 10.01 -15.43 7.25
N ILE A 35 10.27 -15.24 5.96
CA ILE A 35 9.27 -14.69 5.05
C ILE A 35 8.11 -15.69 4.96
N PRO A 36 6.85 -15.26 5.22
CA PRO A 36 5.71 -16.15 5.16
C PRO A 36 5.44 -16.62 3.72
N LEU A 37 4.83 -17.79 3.59
CA LEU A 37 4.33 -18.24 2.29
C LEU A 37 3.24 -17.30 1.80
N LYS A 38 3.23 -17.04 0.49
CA LYS A 38 2.22 -16.17 -0.13
C LYS A 38 0.84 -16.82 -0.02
N ASN A 39 -0.11 -16.09 0.53
CA ASN A 39 -1.52 -16.46 0.49
C ASN A 39 -2.07 -16.32 -0.94
N PRO A 40 -3.08 -17.10 -1.35
CA PRO A 40 -3.73 -16.89 -2.64
C PRO A 40 -4.41 -15.52 -2.71
N LEU A 41 -4.44 -14.94 -3.91
CA LEU A 41 -5.13 -13.68 -4.17
C LEU A 41 -6.63 -13.83 -3.91
N LYS A 42 -7.19 -12.92 -3.12
CA LYS A 42 -8.63 -12.83 -2.88
C LYS A 42 -9.30 -12.17 -4.08
N LYS A 43 -10.49 -12.63 -4.42
CA LYS A 43 -11.30 -12.13 -5.55
C LYS A 43 -12.48 -11.26 -5.12
N SER A 44 -12.52 -10.85 -3.85
CA SER A 44 -13.59 -10.05 -3.26
C SER A 44 -13.04 -9.00 -2.31
N GLY A 45 -13.86 -8.01 -1.97
CA GLY A 45 -13.51 -6.90 -1.11
C GLY A 45 -12.78 -5.77 -1.84
N LEU A 46 -12.36 -4.76 -1.07
CA LEU A 46 -11.56 -3.66 -1.60
C LEU A 46 -10.09 -4.08 -1.64
N THR A 47 -9.49 -3.99 -2.83
CA THR A 47 -8.06 -4.27 -3.06
C THR A 47 -7.37 -2.98 -3.49
N VAL A 48 -6.24 -2.68 -2.87
CA VAL A 48 -5.35 -1.61 -3.34
C VAL A 48 -4.32 -2.19 -4.30
N VAL A 49 -4.13 -1.53 -5.43
CA VAL A 49 -3.14 -1.88 -6.45
C VAL A 49 -2.15 -0.73 -6.58
N LEU A 50 -0.87 -1.04 -6.61
CA LEU A 50 0.22 -0.07 -6.73
C LEU A 50 0.96 -0.28 -8.05
N ASP A 51 0.96 0.76 -8.88
CA ASP A 51 1.67 0.78 -10.15
C ASP A 51 2.97 1.59 -10.00
N SER A 52 4.11 0.88 -9.94
CA SER A 52 5.47 1.44 -9.92
C SER A 52 5.75 2.38 -8.74
N ILE A 53 5.30 2.04 -7.53
CA ILE A 53 5.63 2.82 -6.33
C ILE A 53 7.07 2.51 -5.90
N ASN A 54 7.96 3.51 -6.03
CA ASN A 54 9.40 3.34 -5.81
C ASN A 54 9.89 3.85 -4.45
N ASP A 55 9.17 4.78 -3.81
CA ASP A 55 9.55 5.29 -2.49
C ASP A 55 9.18 4.30 -1.38
N PRO A 56 10.17 3.81 -0.61
CA PRO A 56 9.92 2.82 0.45
C PRO A 56 9.12 3.39 1.62
N GLY A 57 9.18 4.70 1.87
CA GLY A 57 8.37 5.36 2.90
C GLY A 57 6.89 5.35 2.53
N ASN A 58 6.59 5.64 1.26
CA ASN A 58 5.23 5.61 0.73
C ASN A 58 4.66 4.18 0.76
N LEU A 59 5.40 3.18 0.28
CA LEU A 59 4.94 1.79 0.36
C LEU A 59 4.66 1.36 1.80
N GLY A 60 5.58 1.61 2.74
CA GLY A 60 5.39 1.27 4.14
C GLY A 60 4.18 1.95 4.77
N THR A 61 3.95 3.23 4.43
CA THR A 61 2.77 3.99 4.88
C THR A 61 1.49 3.41 4.29
N ILE A 62 1.47 3.06 3.00
CA ILE A 62 0.31 2.43 2.36
C ILE A 62 -0.01 1.07 2.99
N ILE A 63 0.99 0.25 3.30
CA ILE A 63 0.80 -1.01 4.02
C ILE A 63 0.11 -0.77 5.38
N ARG A 64 0.55 0.25 6.11
CA ARG A 64 -0.07 0.65 7.38
C ARG A 64 -1.51 1.14 7.20
N LEU A 65 -1.80 1.89 6.14
CA LEU A 65 -3.16 2.33 5.80
C LEU A 65 -4.06 1.14 5.44
N CYS A 66 -3.55 0.19 4.67
CA CYS A 66 -4.30 -1.05 4.39
C CYS A 66 -4.71 -1.77 5.68
N ASP A 67 -3.79 -1.92 6.63
CA ASP A 67 -4.08 -2.50 7.95
C ASP A 67 -5.15 -1.70 8.70
N TRP A 68 -4.99 -0.37 8.76
CA TRP A 68 -5.93 0.52 9.45
C TRP A 68 -7.35 0.45 8.88
N PHE A 69 -7.48 0.44 7.57
CA PHE A 69 -8.78 0.41 6.87
C PHE A 69 -9.32 -1.02 6.62
N GLY A 70 -8.70 -2.04 7.17
CA GLY A 70 -9.14 -3.43 7.00
C GLY A 70 -9.02 -3.95 5.57
N ILE A 71 -8.02 -3.48 4.82
CA ILE A 71 -7.67 -4.00 3.50
C ILE A 71 -6.71 -5.16 3.71
N SER A 72 -7.13 -6.37 3.39
CA SER A 72 -6.37 -7.58 3.71
C SER A 72 -5.31 -7.94 2.67
N GLN A 73 -5.33 -7.31 1.49
CA GLN A 73 -4.35 -7.57 0.44
C GLN A 73 -3.97 -6.30 -0.32
N LEU A 74 -2.72 -6.28 -0.76
CA LEU A 74 -2.10 -5.26 -1.59
C LEU A 74 -1.48 -5.95 -2.81
N VAL A 75 -1.75 -5.44 -4.00
CA VAL A 75 -1.17 -5.97 -5.24
C VAL A 75 -0.25 -4.92 -5.83
N CYS A 76 0.99 -5.29 -6.09
CA CYS A 76 2.04 -4.40 -6.59
C CYS A 76 2.49 -4.84 -7.98
N SER A 77 2.84 -3.90 -8.83
CA SER A 77 3.61 -4.17 -10.03
C SER A 77 4.98 -4.76 -9.66
N GLU A 78 5.61 -5.45 -10.60
CA GLU A 78 6.90 -6.13 -10.36
C GLU A 78 8.05 -5.16 -10.09
N ASP A 79 7.95 -3.93 -10.57
CA ASP A 79 8.89 -2.83 -10.38
C ASP A 79 8.63 -1.96 -9.13
N THR A 80 7.54 -2.22 -8.40
CA THR A 80 7.32 -1.58 -7.10
C THR A 80 8.40 -2.02 -6.11
N VAL A 81 8.88 -1.10 -5.27
CA VAL A 81 9.89 -1.37 -4.24
C VAL A 81 9.52 -2.58 -3.37
N ASP A 82 10.52 -3.40 -3.03
CA ASP A 82 10.33 -4.62 -2.22
C ASP A 82 9.76 -4.29 -0.84
N CYS A 83 8.67 -4.95 -0.47
CA CYS A 83 8.02 -4.78 0.83
C CYS A 83 8.91 -5.22 2.02
N TYR A 84 9.94 -6.03 1.77
CA TYR A 84 10.92 -6.42 2.78
C TYR A 84 12.16 -5.50 2.80
N ASN A 85 12.20 -4.44 1.98
CA ASN A 85 13.20 -3.39 2.12
C ASN A 85 13.17 -2.85 3.56
N PRO A 86 14.32 -2.70 4.25
CA PRO A 86 14.37 -2.25 5.65
C PRO A 86 13.62 -0.96 5.94
N LYS A 87 13.61 -0.02 5.00
CA LYS A 87 12.86 1.23 5.13
C LYS A 87 11.35 1.02 5.04
N VAL A 88 10.89 0.09 4.19
CA VAL A 88 9.47 -0.28 4.10
C VAL A 88 9.03 -0.95 5.40
N VAL A 89 9.82 -1.92 5.89
CA VAL A 89 9.54 -2.60 7.16
C VAL A 89 9.42 -1.60 8.29
N GLN A 90 10.36 -0.64 8.38
CA GLN A 90 10.33 0.42 9.40
C GLN A 90 9.07 1.31 9.25
N ALA A 91 8.79 1.78 8.04
CA ALA A 91 7.66 2.69 7.79
C ALA A 91 6.29 2.01 7.97
N SER A 92 6.21 0.69 7.79
CA SER A 92 4.97 -0.08 8.00
C SER A 92 4.56 -0.20 9.48
N MET A 93 5.44 0.15 10.42
CA MET A 93 5.17 0.16 11.87
C MET A 93 4.52 -1.13 12.39
N GLY A 94 4.97 -2.29 11.87
CA GLY A 94 4.49 -3.61 12.28
C GLY A 94 3.20 -4.08 11.58
N SER A 95 2.69 -3.35 10.58
CA SER A 95 1.51 -3.77 9.81
C SER A 95 1.83 -4.83 8.75
N LEU A 96 3.08 -4.91 8.28
CA LEU A 96 3.53 -5.80 7.21
C LEU A 96 3.06 -7.27 7.36
N PRO A 97 3.14 -7.92 8.54
CA PRO A 97 2.72 -9.32 8.68
C PRO A 97 1.20 -9.56 8.56
N ARG A 98 0.38 -8.50 8.61
CA ARG A 98 -1.08 -8.60 8.57
C ARG A 98 -1.67 -8.40 7.18
N ILE A 99 -0.86 -7.92 6.23
CA ILE A 99 -1.29 -7.64 4.87
C ILE A 99 -0.66 -8.64 3.91
N ALA A 100 -1.47 -9.30 3.10
CA ALA A 100 -0.97 -10.15 2.02
C ALA A 100 -0.49 -9.26 0.86
N ILE A 101 0.81 -9.26 0.58
CA ILE A 101 1.39 -8.45 -0.50
C ILE A 101 1.79 -9.35 -1.66
N HIS A 102 1.31 -9.01 -2.85
CA HIS A 102 1.53 -9.77 -4.08
C HIS A 102 2.20 -8.89 -5.13
N TYR A 103 3.29 -9.36 -5.70
CA TYR A 103 3.94 -8.76 -6.87
C TYR A 103 3.57 -9.59 -8.10
N THR A 104 3.06 -8.91 -9.15
CA THR A 104 2.59 -9.58 -10.36
C THR A 104 2.49 -8.62 -11.54
N ASP A 105 2.39 -9.15 -12.75
CA ASP A 105 1.98 -8.36 -13.92
C ASP A 105 0.56 -7.84 -13.73
N LEU A 106 0.45 -6.52 -13.54
CA LEU A 106 -0.83 -5.87 -13.24
C LEU A 106 -1.83 -6.00 -14.38
N LYS A 107 -1.37 -5.96 -15.63
CA LYS A 107 -2.26 -6.07 -16.79
C LYS A 107 -2.98 -7.41 -16.82
N THR A 108 -2.25 -8.48 -16.58
CA THR A 108 -2.83 -9.83 -16.49
C THR A 108 -3.78 -9.97 -15.31
N TYR A 109 -3.37 -9.46 -14.13
CA TYR A 109 -4.19 -9.49 -12.93
C TYR A 109 -5.53 -8.78 -13.13
N LEU A 110 -5.50 -7.54 -13.64
CA LEU A 110 -6.68 -6.70 -13.83
C LEU A 110 -7.65 -7.26 -14.87
N LYS A 111 -7.13 -7.83 -15.98
CA LYS A 111 -7.97 -8.49 -17.00
C LYS A 111 -8.72 -9.71 -16.48
N GLN A 112 -8.18 -10.39 -15.47
CA GLN A 112 -8.82 -11.55 -14.85
C GLN A 112 -9.81 -11.18 -13.74
N SER A 113 -9.79 -9.92 -13.29
CA SER A 113 -10.68 -9.44 -12.24
C SER A 113 -12.06 -9.14 -12.78
N LYS A 114 -13.08 -9.41 -11.95
CA LYS A 114 -14.48 -9.02 -12.19
C LYS A 114 -14.90 -7.81 -11.36
N LEU A 115 -14.00 -7.31 -10.51
CA LEU A 115 -14.27 -6.16 -9.66
C LEU A 115 -14.17 -4.86 -10.47
N PRO A 116 -14.97 -3.85 -10.18
CA PRO A 116 -14.82 -2.53 -10.79
C PRO A 116 -13.47 -1.92 -10.44
N ILE A 117 -12.80 -1.36 -11.45
CA ILE A 117 -11.45 -0.80 -11.38
C ILE A 117 -11.54 0.72 -11.33
N PHE A 118 -11.04 1.30 -10.25
CA PHE A 118 -10.93 2.73 -10.04
C PHE A 118 -9.46 3.15 -10.07
N ILE A 119 -9.16 4.18 -10.84
CA ILE A 119 -7.82 4.79 -10.86
C ILE A 119 -7.88 6.14 -10.15
N ALA A 120 -6.92 6.38 -9.27
CA ALA A 120 -6.68 7.69 -8.68
C ALA A 120 -5.86 8.56 -9.63
N ASP A 121 -6.45 9.61 -10.17
CA ASP A 121 -5.79 10.57 -11.04
C ASP A 121 -6.40 11.96 -10.81
N MET A 122 -5.62 13.02 -11.07
CA MET A 122 -6.08 14.40 -10.84
C MET A 122 -7.20 14.83 -11.79
N ASP A 123 -7.21 14.25 -13.01
CA ASP A 123 -8.20 14.54 -14.03
C ASP A 123 -9.47 13.70 -13.92
N GLY A 124 -9.60 12.94 -12.82
CA GLY A 124 -10.75 12.09 -12.53
C GLY A 124 -11.98 12.86 -12.03
N GLU A 125 -13.09 12.13 -11.91
CA GLU A 125 -14.30 12.66 -11.31
C GLU A 125 -14.15 12.81 -9.79
N ASN A 126 -14.73 13.89 -9.23
CA ASN A 126 -14.67 14.19 -7.80
C ASN A 126 -15.20 13.02 -6.96
N VAL A 127 -14.33 12.41 -6.17
CA VAL A 127 -14.63 11.22 -5.35
C VAL A 127 -15.76 11.48 -4.34
N TYR A 128 -15.89 12.69 -3.80
CA TYR A 128 -16.90 13.05 -2.80
C TYR A 128 -18.33 13.11 -3.38
N LYS A 129 -18.47 13.16 -4.70
CA LYS A 129 -19.77 13.14 -5.40
C LYS A 129 -20.17 11.74 -5.88
N LYS A 130 -19.37 10.72 -5.56
CA LYS A 130 -19.57 9.35 -6.04
C LYS A 130 -20.09 8.43 -4.94
N LYS A 131 -20.94 7.49 -5.33
CA LYS A 131 -21.25 6.33 -4.51
C LYS A 131 -20.24 5.24 -4.83
N LEU A 132 -19.31 4.99 -3.91
CA LEU A 132 -18.24 4.01 -4.08
C LEU A 132 -18.72 2.62 -3.62
N PRO A 133 -18.38 1.54 -4.38
CA PRO A 133 -18.75 0.18 -4.01
C PRO A 133 -17.87 -0.36 -2.87
N GLN A 134 -18.37 -1.37 -2.17
CA GLN A 134 -17.62 -2.07 -1.11
C GLN A 134 -16.53 -3.00 -1.67
N GLU A 135 -16.75 -3.52 -2.87
CA GLU A 135 -15.86 -4.41 -3.57
C GLU A 135 -15.35 -3.71 -4.83
N ALA A 136 -14.05 -3.46 -4.87
CA ALA A 136 -13.41 -2.74 -5.95
C ALA A 136 -11.89 -2.97 -5.96
N ILE A 137 -11.27 -2.56 -7.03
CA ILE A 137 -9.84 -2.35 -7.14
C ILE A 137 -9.59 -0.85 -7.19
N LEU A 138 -8.77 -0.34 -6.27
CA LEU A 138 -8.27 1.04 -6.26
C LEU A 138 -6.81 1.03 -6.69
N ILE A 139 -6.50 1.65 -7.83
CA ILE A 139 -5.14 1.74 -8.38
C ILE A 139 -4.55 3.10 -8.03
N MET A 140 -3.36 3.06 -7.42
CA MET A 140 -2.52 4.22 -7.13
C MET A 140 -1.27 4.15 -8.01
N GLY A 141 -0.95 5.23 -8.68
CA GLY A 141 0.19 5.30 -9.58
C GLY A 141 1.44 5.89 -8.95
N ASN A 142 2.53 5.83 -9.71
CA ASN A 142 3.81 6.46 -9.41
C ASN A 142 3.68 7.97 -9.20
N GLU A 143 4.48 8.55 -8.30
CA GLU A 143 4.42 9.97 -7.93
C GLU A 143 4.79 10.91 -9.10
N ALA A 144 5.68 10.47 -9.99
CA ALA A 144 6.14 11.28 -11.11
C ALA A 144 5.31 11.07 -12.37
N ASN A 145 4.90 9.82 -12.65
CA ASN A 145 4.31 9.43 -13.93
C ASN A 145 2.82 9.05 -13.83
N GLY A 146 2.28 8.99 -12.61
CA GLY A 146 0.92 8.50 -12.39
C GLY A 146 0.78 7.00 -12.68
N VAL A 147 -0.41 6.57 -13.08
CA VAL A 147 -0.71 5.21 -13.52
C VAL A 147 -0.32 5.07 -14.99
N SER A 148 0.32 3.93 -15.34
CA SER A 148 0.75 3.65 -16.71
C SER A 148 -0.44 3.58 -17.68
N GLU A 149 -0.26 4.03 -18.92
CA GLU A 149 -1.32 4.10 -19.93
C GLU A 149 -1.96 2.72 -20.19
N THR A 150 -1.15 1.66 -20.20
CA THR A 150 -1.64 0.29 -20.39
C THR A 150 -2.56 -0.20 -19.27
N ILE A 151 -2.45 0.39 -18.08
CA ILE A 151 -3.32 0.13 -16.93
C ILE A 151 -4.53 1.07 -16.96
N LYS A 152 -4.37 2.33 -17.38
CA LYS A 152 -5.48 3.28 -17.53
C LYS A 152 -6.56 2.78 -18.50
N GLU A 153 -6.17 2.11 -19.58
CA GLU A 153 -7.10 1.49 -20.55
C GLU A 153 -8.05 0.43 -19.92
N LEU A 154 -7.69 -0.12 -18.77
CA LEU A 154 -8.48 -1.14 -18.07
C LEU A 154 -9.41 -0.56 -17.00
N ALA A 155 -9.35 0.75 -16.78
CA ALA A 155 -10.16 1.41 -15.76
C ALA A 155 -11.64 1.45 -16.13
N ASN A 156 -12.49 1.20 -15.14
CA ASN A 156 -13.92 1.49 -15.26
C ASN A 156 -14.22 2.96 -14.94
N GLN A 157 -13.47 3.54 -14.00
CA GLN A 157 -13.62 4.93 -13.58
C GLN A 157 -12.29 5.54 -13.16
N ILE A 158 -12.12 6.81 -13.44
CA ILE A 158 -11.02 7.63 -12.93
C ILE A 158 -11.63 8.58 -11.88
N ILE A 159 -11.06 8.60 -10.68
CA ILE A 159 -11.52 9.40 -9.56
C ILE A 159 -10.44 10.34 -9.07
N SER A 160 -10.84 11.52 -8.62
CA SER A 160 -9.93 12.53 -8.12
C SER A 160 -10.31 13.03 -6.73
N ILE A 161 -9.30 13.45 -5.98
CA ILE A 161 -9.45 14.28 -4.78
C ILE A 161 -9.44 15.73 -5.26
N PRO A 162 -10.54 16.49 -5.12
CA PRO A 162 -10.59 17.85 -5.66
C PRO A 162 -9.62 18.78 -4.94
N ARG A 163 -9.06 19.72 -5.66
CA ARG A 163 -8.30 20.84 -5.10
C ARG A 163 -9.27 21.91 -4.60
N PHE A 164 -9.09 22.40 -3.39
CA PHE A 164 -9.96 23.42 -2.77
C PHE A 164 -9.33 24.83 -2.74
N GLY A 165 -8.01 24.93 -2.94
CA GLY A 165 -7.29 26.20 -2.91
C GLY A 165 -7.50 27.02 -4.19
N GLU A 166 -7.59 28.36 -4.08
CA GLU A 166 -7.76 29.27 -5.22
C GLU A 166 -6.57 29.25 -6.17
N MET A 167 -5.33 29.18 -5.64
CA MET A 167 -4.11 29.25 -6.44
C MET A 167 -3.72 27.94 -7.13
N GLN A 168 -4.17 26.79 -6.63
CA GLN A 168 -4.00 25.44 -7.16
C GLN A 168 -2.60 25.12 -7.75
N GLN A 169 -1.54 25.68 -7.18
CA GLN A 169 -0.17 25.53 -7.68
C GLN A 169 0.47 24.17 -7.37
N THR A 170 -0.07 23.46 -6.38
CA THR A 170 0.43 22.12 -6.03
C THR A 170 0.01 21.13 -7.12
N GLU A 171 1.00 20.48 -7.74
CA GLU A 171 0.75 19.56 -8.86
C GLU A 171 0.05 18.27 -8.43
N SER A 172 0.46 17.68 -7.30
CA SER A 172 -0.14 16.42 -6.80
C SER A 172 -0.06 16.31 -5.28
N LEU A 173 -0.86 15.41 -4.70
CA LEU A 173 -0.72 14.94 -3.33
C LEU A 173 0.29 13.79 -3.29
N ASN A 174 1.01 13.67 -2.16
CA ASN A 174 1.77 12.46 -1.87
C ASN A 174 0.87 11.23 -2.00
N VAL A 175 1.36 10.17 -2.65
CA VAL A 175 0.56 8.96 -2.97
C VAL A 175 -0.01 8.28 -1.72
N ALA A 176 0.73 8.20 -0.63
CA ALA A 176 0.23 7.61 0.62
C ALA A 176 -0.88 8.48 1.24
N THR A 177 -0.75 9.80 1.17
CA THR A 177 -1.79 10.75 1.62
C THR A 177 -3.05 10.61 0.77
N ALA A 178 -2.91 10.57 -0.56
CA ALA A 178 -4.03 10.33 -1.46
C ALA A 178 -4.71 8.99 -1.18
N THR A 179 -3.92 7.94 -0.96
CA THR A 179 -4.43 6.61 -0.58
C THR A 179 -5.27 6.67 0.69
N ALA A 180 -4.81 7.38 1.73
CA ALA A 180 -5.55 7.52 2.99
C ALA A 180 -6.93 8.16 2.78
N ILE A 181 -6.99 9.24 2.01
CA ILE A 181 -8.24 9.96 1.71
C ILE A 181 -9.19 9.06 0.93
N LEU A 182 -8.71 8.41 -0.13
CA LEU A 182 -9.54 7.55 -0.97
C LEU A 182 -10.04 6.32 -0.20
N LEU A 183 -9.19 5.66 0.59
CA LEU A 183 -9.61 4.55 1.44
C LEU A 183 -10.67 4.97 2.47
N SER A 184 -10.51 6.16 3.06
CA SER A 184 -11.53 6.73 3.95
C SER A 184 -12.88 6.89 3.24
N GLU A 185 -12.89 7.40 2.00
CA GLU A 185 -14.13 7.56 1.23
C GLU A 185 -14.75 6.22 0.83
N PHE A 186 -13.95 5.24 0.38
CA PHE A 186 -14.46 3.88 0.11
C PHE A 186 -15.08 3.23 1.36
N LYS A 187 -14.54 3.50 2.55
CA LYS A 187 -15.04 2.92 3.81
C LYS A 187 -16.20 3.72 4.43
N ARG A 188 -16.23 5.04 4.25
CA ARG A 188 -17.28 5.91 4.81
C ARG A 188 -18.69 5.47 4.42
N GLY A 189 -18.91 5.07 3.17
CA GLY A 189 -20.19 4.60 2.67
C GLY A 189 -20.69 3.30 3.33
N ASN A 190 -19.80 2.57 4.02
CA ASN A 190 -20.10 1.26 4.61
C ASN A 190 -20.49 1.33 6.09
N GLU A 191 -20.11 2.40 6.79
CA GLU A 191 -20.38 2.55 8.24
C GLU A 191 -21.67 3.33 8.53
N LEU A 192 -22.14 4.15 7.59
CA LEU A 192 -23.34 4.96 7.78
C LEU A 192 -24.65 4.15 7.70
N PHE A 193 -24.59 2.86 7.42
CA PHE A 193 -25.76 1.98 7.24
C PHE A 193 -25.71 0.69 8.09
N LYS A 194 -24.92 0.70 9.17
CA LYS A 194 -24.97 -0.36 10.20
C LYS A 194 -25.76 0.08 11.40
#